data_d45924b42064b7788618de43fee02a7d
#
_entry.id   d45924b42064b7788618de43fee02a7d
#
_cell.length_a   1.000
_cell.length_b   1.000
_cell.length_c   1.000
_cell.angle_alpha   90.00
_cell.angle_beta   90.00
_cell.angle_gamma   90.00
#
_symmetry.space_group_name_H-M   'P 1'
#
loop_
_entity.id
_entity.type
_entity.pdbx_description
1 polymer ?
#
loop_
_entity_poly.entity_id
_entity_poly.type
_entity_poly.pdbx_seq_one_letter_code
_entity_poly.pdbx_strand_id
1 'polypeptide(L)'
;MKPHRGHAQVAAAPKDVEARPHDRPVVLVVDDDASVREGLRFALDEHYAVLDAPHGRSALNIVRAERVDLVLLDILMPEVDGLEILQELKALEPDLPVIMMTAVKTVRTTVAAMKLGASDYVTKPFQEDELIAAIRQALEQRARRAAAPAERDRAERDARLPRTHRLLVIGGEPGWRAALAVVLSRAAGVETSASIADGLNDMLRFRPTCVVLNVKRSTAEAGRFLGALSAQLPACPVLVVCDDVYLGAAPVWESLNIRGVLRPPVRFEDLVDRIGAVLPPGDSLSDPWPRLGESVGRTIDHLSRHYDEDLTVDGIAAITDISASHLAHRFRSELGMSVRDYLTRVRVTIAQDLLAHTDEKLESIAARLGFADTSHLAHVFQRITRRPPSAYRRSTR
;
A
#
# COMPACT_ATOMS: atom_id res chain seq x y z
N MET A 1 -58.75 13.62 40.94
CA MET A 1 -57.99 12.48 40.38
C MET A 1 -56.85 13.05 39.52
N LYS A 2 -55.60 13.07 40.04
CA LYS A 2 -54.44 13.66 39.37
C LYS A 2 -53.68 12.52 38.66
N PRO A 3 -53.15 12.70 37.43
CA PRO A 3 -52.22 11.74 36.84
C PRO A 3 -50.77 12.07 37.24
N HIS A 4 -50.04 11.05 37.57
CA HIS A 4 -48.61 11.03 37.91
C HIS A 4 -47.73 11.48 36.73
N ARG A 5 -46.78 12.36 37.00
CA ARG A 5 -45.64 12.68 36.12
C ARG A 5 -44.58 11.60 36.30
N GLY A 6 -44.28 10.86 35.23
CA GLY A 6 -43.11 10.01 35.14
C GLY A 6 -41.85 10.83 34.85
N HIS A 7 -40.86 10.76 35.73
CA HIS A 7 -39.51 11.28 35.49
C HIS A 7 -38.79 10.38 34.51
N ALA A 8 -38.43 10.91 33.34
CA ALA A 8 -37.48 10.26 32.46
C ALA A 8 -36.07 10.36 33.06
N GLN A 9 -35.53 9.22 33.41
CA GLN A 9 -34.15 9.06 33.86
C GLN A 9 -33.23 9.17 32.67
N VAL A 10 -32.40 10.22 32.62
CA VAL A 10 -31.34 10.41 31.63
C VAL A 10 -30.28 9.33 31.91
N ALA A 11 -30.12 8.43 30.99
CA ALA A 11 -29.05 7.43 31.04
C ALA A 11 -27.68 8.13 30.87
N ALA A 12 -26.82 7.97 31.87
CA ALA A 12 -25.46 8.44 31.87
C ALA A 12 -24.67 7.67 30.76
N ALA A 13 -23.83 8.42 30.02
CA ALA A 13 -22.90 7.87 29.07
C ALA A 13 -21.96 6.85 29.75
N PRO A 14 -21.55 5.77 29.04
CA PRO A 14 -20.60 4.82 29.61
C PRO A 14 -19.25 5.48 29.82
N LYS A 15 -18.75 5.37 31.05
CA LYS A 15 -17.40 5.77 31.45
C LYS A 15 -16.38 4.98 30.64
N ASP A 16 -15.29 5.64 30.35
CA ASP A 16 -14.08 5.12 29.73
C ASP A 16 -13.80 3.67 30.14
N VAL A 17 -13.69 2.81 29.11
CA VAL A 17 -13.24 1.42 29.30
C VAL A 17 -11.74 1.50 29.58
N GLU A 18 -11.36 1.43 30.86
CA GLU A 18 -9.96 1.17 31.24
C GLU A 18 -9.48 -0.11 30.54
N ALA A 19 -8.51 0.03 29.65
CA ALA A 19 -7.87 -1.08 28.97
C ALA A 19 -7.31 -2.04 30.03
N ARG A 20 -7.62 -3.34 29.88
CA ARG A 20 -7.12 -4.37 30.81
C ARG A 20 -5.60 -4.45 30.71
N PRO A 21 -4.86 -4.74 31.81
CA PRO A 21 -3.38 -4.77 31.84
C PRO A 21 -2.71 -5.72 30.82
N HIS A 22 -3.46 -6.57 30.15
CA HIS A 22 -2.97 -7.55 29.16
C HIS A 22 -3.00 -7.05 27.69
N ASP A 23 -3.42 -5.82 27.44
CA ASP A 23 -3.55 -5.29 26.06
C ASP A 23 -2.40 -4.34 25.64
N ARG A 24 -1.51 -3.98 26.56
CA ARG A 24 -0.37 -3.11 26.26
C ARG A 24 0.82 -3.91 25.74
N PRO A 25 1.53 -3.45 24.68
CA PRO A 25 2.75 -4.10 24.23
C PRO A 25 3.82 -4.09 25.33
N VAL A 26 4.57 -5.18 25.45
CA VAL A 26 5.60 -5.36 26.48
C VAL A 26 6.96 -4.94 25.90
N VAL A 27 7.57 -3.93 26.52
CA VAL A 27 8.90 -3.42 26.16
C VAL A 27 9.90 -3.85 27.23
N LEU A 28 10.95 -4.59 26.84
CA LEU A 28 12.05 -4.97 27.71
C LEU A 28 13.20 -3.97 27.59
N VAL A 29 13.55 -3.33 28.69
CA VAL A 29 14.70 -2.40 28.79
C VAL A 29 15.91 -3.15 29.33
N VAL A 30 17.02 -3.15 28.58
CA VAL A 30 18.27 -3.81 28.92
C VAL A 30 19.39 -2.78 29.00
N ASP A 31 19.83 -2.49 30.19
CA ASP A 31 20.85 -1.47 30.49
C ASP A 31 21.49 -1.80 31.84
N ASP A 32 22.80 -1.61 32.02
CA ASP A 32 23.45 -1.88 33.29
C ASP A 32 23.21 -0.76 34.35
N ASP A 33 22.94 0.48 33.88
CA ASP A 33 22.64 1.61 34.77
C ASP A 33 21.17 1.53 35.25
N ALA A 34 20.98 1.33 36.54
CA ALA A 34 19.66 1.30 37.18
C ALA A 34 18.87 2.59 36.99
N SER A 35 19.56 3.76 36.99
CA SER A 35 18.92 5.07 36.82
C SER A 35 18.33 5.22 35.43
N VAL A 36 19.00 4.68 34.40
CA VAL A 36 18.51 4.67 33.01
C VAL A 36 17.28 3.76 32.91
N ARG A 37 17.34 2.56 33.51
CA ARG A 37 16.16 1.65 33.47
C ARG A 37 14.96 2.24 34.20
N GLU A 38 15.14 2.89 35.34
CA GLU A 38 14.08 3.51 36.11
C GLU A 38 13.49 4.73 35.38
N GLY A 39 14.34 5.57 34.76
CA GLY A 39 13.91 6.69 33.92
C GLY A 39 13.10 6.25 32.70
N LEU A 40 13.57 5.21 32.00
CA LEU A 40 12.84 4.64 30.85
C LEU A 40 11.53 3.99 31.26
N ARG A 41 11.49 3.29 32.40
CA ARG A 41 10.25 2.75 32.94
C ARG A 41 9.23 3.86 33.17
N PHE A 42 9.63 4.96 33.81
CA PHE A 42 8.74 6.10 34.06
C PHE A 42 8.22 6.74 32.77
N ALA A 43 9.10 6.95 31.79
CA ALA A 43 8.74 7.57 30.52
C ALA A 43 7.82 6.68 29.66
N LEU A 44 7.94 5.35 29.76
CA LEU A 44 7.21 4.42 28.91
C LEU A 44 5.93 3.84 29.54
N ASP A 45 5.76 3.93 30.87
CA ASP A 45 4.66 3.26 31.61
C ASP A 45 3.26 3.73 31.21
N GLU A 46 3.14 4.95 30.67
CA GLU A 46 1.85 5.45 30.15
C GLU A 46 1.37 4.66 28.91
N HIS A 47 2.30 4.18 28.09
CA HIS A 47 2.03 3.59 26.78
C HIS A 47 2.28 2.08 26.68
N TYR A 48 3.21 1.55 27.47
CA TYR A 48 3.72 0.18 27.38
C TYR A 48 3.79 -0.50 28.74
N ALA A 49 3.75 -1.84 28.76
CA ALA A 49 4.17 -2.60 29.91
C ALA A 49 5.69 -2.75 29.87
N VAL A 50 6.40 -2.31 30.91
CA VAL A 50 7.87 -2.26 30.92
C VAL A 50 8.44 -3.34 31.82
N LEU A 51 9.27 -4.21 31.24
CA LEU A 51 10.17 -5.13 31.92
C LEU A 51 11.59 -4.55 31.87
N ASP A 52 12.44 -4.87 32.84
CA ASP A 52 13.83 -4.45 32.85
C ASP A 52 14.81 -5.58 33.15
N ALA A 53 15.99 -5.50 32.58
CA ALA A 53 17.09 -6.43 32.79
C ALA A 53 18.40 -5.66 32.99
N PRO A 54 19.19 -5.95 34.05
CA PRO A 54 20.46 -5.26 34.30
C PRO A 54 21.61 -5.75 33.40
N HIS A 55 21.43 -6.87 32.66
CA HIS A 55 22.49 -7.45 31.82
C HIS A 55 21.87 -8.37 30.76
N GLY A 56 22.61 -8.62 29.68
CA GLY A 56 22.17 -9.38 28.53
C GLY A 56 21.65 -10.78 28.85
N ARG A 57 22.32 -11.50 29.80
CA ARG A 57 21.88 -12.84 30.21
C ARG A 57 20.50 -12.83 30.87
N SER A 58 20.20 -11.82 31.68
CA SER A 58 18.85 -11.62 32.25
C SER A 58 17.83 -11.35 31.18
N ALA A 59 18.14 -10.54 30.18
CA ALA A 59 17.29 -10.25 29.06
C ALA A 59 16.92 -11.51 28.27
N LEU A 60 17.90 -12.35 27.96
CA LEU A 60 17.65 -13.64 27.27
C LEU A 60 16.75 -14.58 28.06
N ASN A 61 16.89 -14.60 29.39
CA ASN A 61 16.02 -15.42 30.24
C ASN A 61 14.58 -14.88 30.26
N ILE A 62 14.39 -13.57 30.31
CA ILE A 62 13.06 -12.94 30.25
C ILE A 62 12.38 -13.25 28.93
N VAL A 63 13.08 -13.05 27.79
CA VAL A 63 12.52 -13.34 26.46
C VAL A 63 12.14 -14.81 26.29
N ARG A 64 12.81 -15.76 26.98
CA ARG A 64 12.42 -17.19 26.98
C ARG A 64 11.22 -17.49 27.85
N ALA A 65 11.01 -16.74 28.94
CA ALA A 65 10.02 -17.01 29.96
C ALA A 65 8.72 -16.22 29.78
N GLU A 66 8.81 -15.03 29.22
CA GLU A 66 7.72 -14.05 29.14
C GLU A 66 7.53 -13.53 27.72
N ARG A 67 6.33 -13.08 27.43
CA ARG A 67 6.05 -12.40 26.17
C ARG A 67 6.73 -11.03 26.17
N VAL A 68 7.62 -10.81 25.21
CA VAL A 68 8.26 -9.52 24.93
C VAL A 68 7.91 -9.09 23.51
N ASP A 69 7.40 -7.86 23.37
CA ASP A 69 7.01 -7.34 22.06
C ASP A 69 8.12 -6.49 21.42
N LEU A 70 9.03 -5.92 22.22
CA LEU A 70 10.19 -5.14 21.76
C LEU A 70 11.28 -5.10 22.84
N VAL A 71 12.54 -5.03 22.42
CA VAL A 71 13.71 -4.86 23.32
C VAL A 71 14.40 -3.52 23.02
N LEU A 72 14.63 -2.73 24.07
CA LEU A 72 15.58 -1.61 24.09
C LEU A 72 16.89 -2.13 24.69
N LEU A 73 17.98 -2.14 23.94
CA LEU A 73 19.24 -2.79 24.33
C LEU A 73 20.38 -1.79 24.30
N ASP A 74 21.04 -1.59 25.44
CA ASP A 74 22.29 -0.82 25.46
C ASP A 74 23.42 -1.58 24.76
N ILE A 75 24.23 -0.85 24.02
CA ILE A 75 25.43 -1.39 23.35
C ILE A 75 26.57 -1.58 24.33
N LEU A 76 26.75 -0.65 25.25
CA LEU A 76 27.90 -0.59 26.14
C LEU A 76 27.54 -1.10 27.53
N MET A 77 27.64 -2.40 27.73
CA MET A 77 27.46 -3.04 29.05
C MET A 77 28.79 -3.70 29.53
N PRO A 78 29.08 -3.70 30.84
CA PRO A 78 30.38 -4.10 31.34
C PRO A 78 30.84 -5.53 31.10
N GLU A 79 29.93 -6.49 30.96
CA GLU A 79 30.29 -7.93 30.91
C GLU A 79 30.16 -8.55 29.51
N VAL A 80 29.28 -8.03 28.65
CA VAL A 80 29.01 -8.59 27.34
C VAL A 80 28.67 -7.45 26.38
N ASP A 81 29.22 -7.52 25.17
CA ASP A 81 28.89 -6.57 24.08
C ASP A 81 27.41 -6.70 23.71
N GLY A 82 26.67 -5.57 23.73
CA GLY A 82 25.27 -5.54 23.33
C GLY A 82 25.00 -6.10 21.92
N LEU A 83 26.02 -6.09 21.04
CA LEU A 83 25.91 -6.72 19.71
C LEU A 83 25.87 -8.26 19.78
N GLU A 84 26.54 -8.88 20.74
CA GLU A 84 26.46 -10.33 20.97
C GLU A 84 25.07 -10.71 21.48
N ILE A 85 24.52 -9.93 22.43
CA ILE A 85 23.17 -10.12 22.94
C ILE A 85 22.13 -9.93 21.82
N LEU A 86 22.32 -8.96 20.95
CA LEU A 86 21.45 -8.79 19.75
C LEU A 86 21.43 -10.04 18.90
N GLN A 87 22.59 -10.66 18.62
CA GLN A 87 22.66 -11.90 17.84
C GLN A 87 21.91 -13.05 18.52
N GLU A 88 22.08 -13.22 19.84
CA GLU A 88 21.40 -14.26 20.59
C GLU A 88 19.88 -14.03 20.64
N LEU A 89 19.42 -12.79 20.84
CA LEU A 89 18.00 -12.43 20.77
C LEU A 89 17.41 -12.73 19.41
N LYS A 90 18.13 -12.40 18.33
CA LYS A 90 17.70 -12.68 16.96
C LYS A 90 17.74 -14.17 16.59
N ALA A 91 18.60 -14.95 17.23
CA ALA A 91 18.59 -16.41 17.10
C ALA A 91 17.42 -17.06 17.83
N LEU A 92 16.99 -16.50 18.98
CA LEU A 92 15.82 -16.97 19.73
C LEU A 92 14.51 -16.58 19.04
N GLU A 93 14.34 -15.31 18.71
CA GLU A 93 13.17 -14.74 18.05
C GLU A 93 13.58 -13.84 16.88
N PRO A 94 13.67 -14.35 15.66
CA PRO A 94 14.08 -13.56 14.49
C PRO A 94 13.25 -12.30 14.23
N ASP A 95 11.96 -12.36 14.57
CA ASP A 95 11.00 -11.28 14.34
C ASP A 95 10.86 -10.31 15.53
N LEU A 96 11.54 -10.56 16.66
CA LEU A 96 11.53 -9.66 17.82
C LEU A 96 12.24 -8.33 17.47
N PRO A 97 11.56 -7.18 17.52
CA PRO A 97 12.23 -5.90 17.30
C PRO A 97 13.22 -5.60 18.42
N VAL A 98 14.43 -5.22 18.03
CA VAL A 98 15.46 -4.74 18.96
C VAL A 98 15.92 -3.36 18.51
N ILE A 99 15.76 -2.36 19.39
CA ILE A 99 16.29 -1.00 19.21
C ILE A 99 17.53 -0.88 20.05
N MET A 100 18.64 -0.52 19.41
CA MET A 100 19.92 -0.33 20.12
C MET A 100 19.99 1.06 20.74
N MET A 101 20.37 1.16 22.01
CA MET A 101 20.68 2.42 22.69
C MET A 101 22.21 2.61 22.73
N THR A 102 22.70 3.78 22.36
CA THR A 102 24.15 4.03 22.32
C THR A 102 24.54 5.44 22.74
N ALA A 103 25.59 5.55 23.50
CA ALA A 103 26.20 6.86 23.83
C ALA A 103 27.16 7.37 22.75
N VAL A 104 27.58 6.52 21.78
CA VAL A 104 28.64 6.83 20.81
C VAL A 104 28.09 6.79 19.39
N LYS A 105 28.11 7.92 18.69
CA LYS A 105 27.76 8.07 17.28
C LYS A 105 28.91 7.60 16.36
N THR A 106 29.29 6.33 16.35
CA THR A 106 30.19 5.85 15.28
C THR A 106 29.39 5.14 14.21
N VAL A 107 29.60 5.53 12.96
CA VAL A 107 28.99 4.91 11.77
C VAL A 107 29.26 3.38 11.77
N ARG A 108 30.40 2.96 12.28
CA ARG A 108 30.81 1.55 12.34
C ARG A 108 29.90 0.70 13.23
N THR A 109 29.58 1.17 14.43
CA THR A 109 28.75 0.43 15.40
C THR A 109 27.28 0.35 14.94
N THR A 110 26.77 1.46 14.42
CA THR A 110 25.42 1.50 13.84
C THR A 110 25.27 0.54 12.66
N VAL A 111 26.23 0.54 11.72
CA VAL A 111 26.21 -0.38 10.56
C VAL A 111 26.31 -1.84 11.01
N ALA A 112 27.12 -2.14 12.04
CA ALA A 112 27.24 -3.49 12.60
C ALA A 112 25.91 -3.96 13.21
N ALA A 113 25.27 -3.14 14.04
CA ALA A 113 23.97 -3.45 14.64
C ALA A 113 22.88 -3.70 13.58
N MET A 114 22.79 -2.86 12.56
CA MET A 114 21.81 -3.02 11.47
C MET A 114 22.06 -4.31 10.65
N LYS A 115 23.32 -4.67 10.40
CA LYS A 115 23.67 -5.94 9.74
C LYS A 115 23.30 -7.17 10.58
N LEU A 116 23.33 -7.06 11.89
CA LEU A 116 22.93 -8.12 12.82
C LEU A 116 21.41 -8.18 13.05
N GLY A 117 20.65 -7.31 12.39
CA GLY A 117 19.20 -7.35 12.40
C GLY A 117 18.54 -6.45 13.45
N ALA A 118 19.25 -5.45 14.00
CA ALA A 118 18.60 -4.40 14.80
C ALA A 118 17.49 -3.72 13.97
N SER A 119 16.38 -3.39 14.62
CA SER A 119 15.26 -2.72 13.97
C SER A 119 15.50 -1.22 13.81
N ASP A 120 16.18 -0.64 14.81
CA ASP A 120 16.58 0.77 14.82
C ASP A 120 17.67 1.02 15.85
N TYR A 121 18.15 2.28 15.97
CA TYR A 121 19.06 2.71 17.03
C TYR A 121 18.69 4.11 17.52
N VAL A 122 18.89 4.37 18.81
CA VAL A 122 18.66 5.67 19.45
C VAL A 122 19.91 6.10 20.20
N THR A 123 20.31 7.37 20.05
CA THR A 123 21.53 7.88 20.71
C THR A 123 21.22 8.54 22.03
N LYS A 124 21.94 8.13 23.08
CA LYS A 124 21.88 8.78 24.41
C LYS A 124 22.66 10.12 24.40
N PRO A 125 22.15 11.24 24.98
CA PRO A 125 20.79 11.36 25.53
C PRO A 125 19.73 11.49 24.40
N PHE A 126 18.60 10.83 24.57
CA PHE A 126 17.48 10.87 23.63
C PHE A 126 16.31 11.69 24.19
N GLN A 127 15.48 12.24 23.30
CA GLN A 127 14.21 12.85 23.66
C GLN A 127 13.15 11.74 23.80
N GLU A 128 12.24 11.91 24.76
CA GLU A 128 11.16 10.94 25.01
C GLU A 128 10.30 10.67 23.76
N ASP A 129 9.92 11.72 23.06
CA ASP A 129 9.12 11.63 21.83
C ASP A 129 9.84 10.84 20.72
N GLU A 130 11.18 10.99 20.59
CA GLU A 130 12.00 10.28 19.62
C GLU A 130 12.02 8.76 19.92
N LEU A 131 12.19 8.41 21.21
CA LEU A 131 12.18 7.02 21.63
C LEU A 131 10.81 6.36 21.43
N ILE A 132 9.74 7.04 21.85
CA ILE A 132 8.35 6.55 21.66
C ILE A 132 8.03 6.37 20.17
N ALA A 133 8.47 7.29 19.31
CA ALA A 133 8.30 7.17 17.87
C ALA A 133 9.03 5.95 17.29
N ALA A 134 10.28 5.71 17.70
CA ALA A 134 11.08 4.55 17.27
C ALA A 134 10.43 3.22 17.73
N ILE A 135 9.97 3.14 18.98
CA ILE A 135 9.28 1.96 19.53
C ILE A 135 8.00 1.69 18.72
N ARG A 136 7.16 2.70 18.51
CA ARG A 136 5.91 2.58 17.73
C ARG A 136 6.19 2.07 16.32
N GLN A 137 7.16 2.66 15.64
CA GLN A 137 7.55 2.25 14.28
C GLN A 137 8.02 0.79 14.24
N ALA A 138 8.83 0.34 15.19
CA ALA A 138 9.33 -1.02 15.26
C ALA A 138 8.21 -2.04 15.54
N LEU A 139 7.29 -1.72 16.45
CA LEU A 139 6.11 -2.55 16.74
C LEU A 139 5.16 -2.64 15.54
N GLU A 140 4.91 -1.53 14.84
CA GLU A 140 4.12 -1.55 13.61
C GLU A 140 4.77 -2.41 12.51
N GLN A 141 6.10 -2.35 12.37
CA GLN A 141 6.81 -3.20 11.41
C GLN A 141 6.70 -4.68 11.76
N ARG A 142 6.79 -5.04 13.06
CA ARG A 142 6.55 -6.43 13.53
C ARG A 142 5.14 -6.90 13.21
N ALA A 143 4.13 -6.08 13.54
CA ALA A 143 2.73 -6.40 13.25
C ALA A 143 2.48 -6.60 11.73
N ARG A 144 3.09 -5.76 10.88
CA ARG A 144 3.04 -5.92 9.42
C ARG A 144 3.73 -7.19 8.94
N ARG A 145 4.87 -7.57 9.54
CA ARG A 145 5.56 -8.84 9.20
C ARG A 145 4.76 -10.06 9.65
N ALA A 146 4.14 -10.01 10.82
CA ALA A 146 3.27 -11.08 11.33
C ALA A 146 1.97 -11.22 10.51
N ALA A 147 1.41 -10.10 10.02
CA ALA A 147 0.24 -10.09 9.14
C ALA A 147 0.58 -10.54 7.69
N ALA A 148 1.83 -10.39 7.25
CA ALA A 148 2.26 -10.70 5.89
C ALA A 148 1.99 -12.16 5.44
N PRO A 149 2.09 -13.22 6.28
CA PRO A 149 1.67 -14.57 5.88
C PRO A 149 0.17 -14.68 5.66
N ALA A 150 -0.65 -14.10 6.56
CA ALA A 150 -2.11 -14.12 6.43
C ALA A 150 -2.57 -13.25 5.24
N GLU A 151 -1.91 -12.12 4.98
CA GLU A 151 -2.14 -11.29 3.79
C GLU A 151 -1.64 -12.00 2.51
N ARG A 152 -0.55 -12.76 2.56
CA ARG A 152 -0.08 -13.61 1.45
C ARG A 152 -1.07 -14.74 1.14
N ASP A 153 -1.53 -15.46 2.15
CA ASP A 153 -2.55 -16.51 2.01
C ASP A 153 -3.89 -15.96 1.52
N ARG A 154 -4.24 -14.73 1.94
CA ARG A 154 -5.42 -14.03 1.45
C ARG A 154 -5.23 -13.56 0.02
N ALA A 155 -4.09 -12.95 -0.32
CA ALA A 155 -3.75 -12.55 -1.67
C ALA A 155 -3.62 -13.75 -2.64
N GLU A 156 -3.14 -14.90 -2.17
CA GLU A 156 -3.09 -16.13 -2.96
C GLU A 156 -4.47 -16.78 -3.12
N ARG A 157 -5.34 -16.69 -2.11
CA ARG A 157 -6.76 -17.11 -2.23
C ARG A 157 -7.52 -16.16 -3.15
N ASP A 158 -7.33 -14.85 -3.03
CA ASP A 158 -7.94 -13.84 -3.91
C ASP A 158 -7.45 -13.97 -5.36
N ALA A 159 -6.20 -14.41 -5.58
CA ALA A 159 -5.68 -14.71 -6.91
C ALA A 159 -6.24 -16.02 -7.51
N ARG A 160 -6.78 -16.93 -6.69
CA ARG A 160 -7.36 -18.21 -7.12
C ARG A 160 -8.86 -18.16 -7.36
N LEU A 161 -9.56 -17.14 -6.85
CA LEU A 161 -10.97 -16.93 -7.16
C LEU A 161 -11.08 -16.39 -8.60
N PRO A 162 -11.94 -16.97 -9.45
CA PRO A 162 -12.21 -16.39 -10.77
C PRO A 162 -12.79 -15.00 -10.54
N ARG A 163 -12.00 -13.96 -10.86
CA ARG A 163 -12.51 -12.59 -10.85
C ARG A 163 -13.59 -12.51 -11.90
N THR A 164 -14.83 -12.33 -11.46
CA THR A 164 -16.01 -12.25 -12.34
C THR A 164 -15.89 -11.08 -13.33
N HIS A 165 -15.18 -10.01 -12.95
CA HIS A 165 -14.96 -8.84 -13.79
C HIS A 165 -13.55 -8.80 -14.37
N ARG A 166 -13.46 -8.62 -15.69
CA ARG A 166 -12.21 -8.41 -16.44
C ARG A 166 -12.30 -7.09 -17.20
N LEU A 167 -11.48 -6.13 -16.80
CA LEU A 167 -11.45 -4.81 -17.42
C LEU A 167 -10.23 -4.68 -18.33
N LEU A 168 -10.47 -4.23 -19.55
CA LEU A 168 -9.43 -3.86 -20.49
C LEU A 168 -9.41 -2.33 -20.61
N VAL A 169 -8.31 -1.70 -20.25
CA VAL A 169 -8.11 -0.24 -20.29
C VAL A 169 -7.17 0.08 -21.44
N ILE A 170 -7.65 0.81 -22.42
CA ILE A 170 -6.92 1.09 -23.66
C ILE A 170 -6.68 2.60 -23.79
N GLY A 171 -5.45 2.98 -24.13
CA GLY A 171 -5.06 4.37 -24.40
C GLY A 171 -4.90 5.21 -23.13
N GLY A 172 -4.83 6.53 -23.28
CA GLY A 172 -4.53 7.46 -22.21
C GLY A 172 -3.05 7.47 -21.82
N GLU A 173 -2.66 8.33 -20.87
CA GLU A 173 -1.30 8.43 -20.37
C GLU A 173 -0.91 7.19 -19.51
N PRO A 174 0.37 6.78 -19.52
CA PRO A 174 0.82 5.58 -18.80
C PRO A 174 0.44 5.59 -17.30
N GLY A 175 0.66 6.73 -16.63
CA GLY A 175 0.33 6.89 -15.21
C GLY A 175 -1.16 6.76 -14.94
N TRP A 176 -2.01 7.29 -15.80
CA TRP A 176 -3.47 7.18 -15.68
C TRP A 176 -3.94 5.73 -15.82
N ARG A 177 -3.43 4.99 -16.82
CA ARG A 177 -3.76 3.56 -17.00
C ARG A 177 -3.31 2.74 -15.78
N ALA A 178 -2.06 2.94 -15.35
CA ALA A 178 -1.51 2.24 -14.21
C ALA A 178 -2.26 2.56 -12.91
N ALA A 179 -2.62 3.84 -12.70
CA ALA A 179 -3.41 4.27 -11.55
C ALA A 179 -4.76 3.55 -11.50
N LEU A 180 -5.48 3.52 -12.63
CA LEU A 180 -6.76 2.83 -12.73
C LEU A 180 -6.62 1.31 -12.50
N ALA A 181 -5.59 0.69 -13.08
CA ALA A 181 -5.30 -0.73 -12.87
C ALA A 181 -5.05 -1.05 -11.39
N VAL A 182 -4.28 -0.23 -10.69
CA VAL A 182 -3.98 -0.43 -9.24
C VAL A 182 -5.24 -0.25 -8.39
N VAL A 183 -6.04 0.79 -8.64
CA VAL A 183 -7.31 1.04 -7.90
C VAL A 183 -8.26 -0.13 -8.02
N LEU A 184 -8.45 -0.64 -9.25
CA LEU A 184 -9.43 -1.68 -9.55
C LEU A 184 -8.91 -3.11 -9.32
N SER A 185 -7.60 -3.28 -9.08
CA SER A 185 -6.96 -4.61 -8.99
C SER A 185 -7.55 -5.53 -7.92
N ARG A 186 -8.23 -5.01 -6.90
CA ARG A 186 -8.88 -5.80 -5.86
C ARG A 186 -10.25 -6.32 -6.29
N ALA A 187 -11.00 -5.52 -7.05
CA ALA A 187 -12.37 -5.83 -7.47
C ALA A 187 -12.44 -6.54 -8.83
N ALA A 188 -11.42 -6.37 -9.68
CA ALA A 188 -11.41 -6.90 -11.06
C ALA A 188 -10.02 -7.37 -11.50
N GLY A 189 -9.96 -8.27 -12.47
CA GLY A 189 -8.77 -8.48 -13.29
C GLY A 189 -8.64 -7.29 -14.24
N VAL A 190 -7.52 -6.57 -14.20
CA VAL A 190 -7.31 -5.40 -15.07
C VAL A 190 -6.12 -5.64 -15.96
N GLU A 191 -6.30 -5.45 -17.26
CA GLU A 191 -5.26 -5.44 -18.27
C GLU A 191 -5.23 -4.07 -18.94
N THR A 192 -4.05 -3.57 -19.29
CA THR A 192 -3.87 -2.25 -19.88
C THR A 192 -3.15 -2.34 -21.21
N SER A 193 -3.60 -1.61 -22.21
CA SER A 193 -2.99 -1.52 -23.54
C SER A 193 -2.65 -0.07 -23.86
N ALA A 194 -1.43 0.18 -24.32
CA ALA A 194 -0.98 1.53 -24.64
C ALA A 194 -1.64 2.08 -25.90
N SER A 195 -1.90 1.22 -26.87
CA SER A 195 -2.50 1.57 -28.17
C SER A 195 -3.76 0.75 -28.45
N ILE A 196 -4.54 1.21 -29.40
CA ILE A 196 -5.71 0.49 -29.91
C ILE A 196 -5.30 -0.83 -30.60
N ALA A 197 -4.15 -0.84 -31.27
CA ALA A 197 -3.63 -2.02 -31.94
C ALA A 197 -3.29 -3.12 -30.93
N ASP A 198 -2.61 -2.78 -29.82
CA ASP A 198 -2.36 -3.70 -28.72
C ASP A 198 -3.66 -4.18 -28.10
N GLY A 199 -4.61 -3.24 -27.89
CA GLY A 199 -5.92 -3.52 -27.34
C GLY A 199 -6.73 -4.55 -28.14
N LEU A 200 -6.60 -4.61 -29.47
CA LEU A 200 -7.22 -5.64 -30.31
C LEU A 200 -6.69 -7.04 -30.00
N ASN A 201 -5.38 -7.17 -29.84
CA ASN A 201 -4.76 -8.46 -29.50
C ASN A 201 -5.13 -8.89 -28.06
N ASP A 202 -5.07 -7.94 -27.12
CA ASP A 202 -5.38 -8.20 -25.72
C ASP A 202 -6.87 -8.53 -25.53
N MET A 203 -7.78 -7.90 -26.27
CA MET A 203 -9.20 -8.21 -26.25
C MET A 203 -9.48 -9.69 -26.56
N LEU A 204 -8.83 -10.24 -27.56
CA LEU A 204 -9.02 -11.65 -27.98
C LEU A 204 -8.50 -12.62 -26.92
N ARG A 205 -7.35 -12.32 -26.33
CA ARG A 205 -6.69 -13.13 -25.31
C ARG A 205 -7.37 -13.01 -23.93
N PHE A 206 -7.62 -11.79 -23.50
CA PHE A 206 -8.12 -11.47 -22.16
C PHE A 206 -9.63 -11.67 -22.03
N ARG A 207 -10.40 -11.51 -23.14
CA ARG A 207 -11.87 -11.58 -23.18
C ARG A 207 -12.53 -10.71 -22.10
N PRO A 208 -12.41 -9.40 -22.19
CA PRO A 208 -12.89 -8.48 -21.15
C PRO A 208 -14.39 -8.55 -20.97
N THR A 209 -14.86 -8.28 -19.75
CA THR A 209 -16.28 -8.08 -19.40
C THR A 209 -16.67 -6.61 -19.43
N CYS A 210 -15.70 -5.69 -19.52
CA CYS A 210 -15.88 -4.26 -19.75
C CYS A 210 -14.62 -3.68 -20.37
N VAL A 211 -14.76 -2.71 -21.25
CA VAL A 211 -13.66 -1.95 -21.87
C VAL A 211 -13.75 -0.48 -21.49
N VAL A 212 -12.64 0.10 -21.08
CA VAL A 212 -12.45 1.55 -20.93
C VAL A 212 -11.52 2.01 -22.05
N LEU A 213 -12.05 2.73 -23.01
CA LEU A 213 -11.32 3.25 -24.16
C LEU A 213 -11.05 4.74 -23.99
N ASN A 214 -9.80 5.11 -23.74
CA ASN A 214 -9.38 6.51 -23.61
C ASN A 214 -8.65 6.96 -24.87
N VAL A 215 -9.30 7.82 -25.64
CA VAL A 215 -8.77 8.37 -26.88
C VAL A 215 -8.91 9.89 -26.91
N LYS A 216 -7.88 10.59 -27.38
CA LYS A 216 -7.93 12.07 -27.46
C LYS A 216 -8.98 12.54 -28.47
N ARG A 217 -9.19 11.79 -29.55
CA ARG A 217 -10.18 12.08 -30.60
C ARG A 217 -10.76 10.79 -31.12
N SER A 218 -11.99 10.86 -31.63
CA SER A 218 -12.58 9.77 -32.41
C SER A 218 -11.77 9.56 -33.68
N THR A 219 -11.18 8.39 -33.81
CA THR A 219 -10.40 7.99 -34.99
C THR A 219 -11.05 6.82 -35.72
N ALA A 220 -10.74 6.64 -37.00
CA ALA A 220 -11.15 5.45 -37.74
C ALA A 220 -10.65 4.14 -37.08
N GLU A 221 -9.51 4.23 -36.36
CA GLU A 221 -8.94 3.11 -35.62
C GLU A 221 -9.80 2.74 -34.40
N ALA A 222 -10.29 3.73 -33.64
CA ALA A 222 -11.24 3.50 -32.55
C ALA A 222 -12.54 2.87 -33.07
N GLY A 223 -13.04 3.35 -34.21
CA GLY A 223 -14.20 2.77 -34.86
C GLY A 223 -14.02 1.31 -35.27
N ARG A 224 -12.85 0.95 -35.84
CA ARG A 224 -12.54 -0.45 -36.19
C ARG A 224 -12.42 -1.34 -34.93
N PHE A 225 -11.82 -0.83 -33.88
CA PHE A 225 -11.74 -1.55 -32.60
C PHE A 225 -13.12 -1.84 -32.02
N LEU A 226 -13.96 -0.82 -31.95
CA LEU A 226 -15.33 -0.94 -31.43
C LEU A 226 -16.19 -1.90 -32.30
N GLY A 227 -16.03 -1.87 -33.62
CA GLY A 227 -16.66 -2.81 -34.53
C GLY A 227 -16.19 -4.25 -34.28
N ALA A 228 -14.88 -4.48 -34.13
CA ALA A 228 -14.34 -5.79 -33.83
C ALA A 228 -14.79 -6.29 -32.44
N LEU A 229 -14.83 -5.42 -31.45
CA LEU A 229 -15.33 -5.74 -30.11
C LEU A 229 -16.81 -6.16 -30.16
N SER A 230 -17.64 -5.37 -30.82
CA SER A 230 -19.08 -5.69 -30.96
C SER A 230 -19.34 -7.01 -31.70
N ALA A 231 -18.50 -7.34 -32.69
CA ALA A 231 -18.63 -8.60 -33.43
C ALA A 231 -18.18 -9.81 -32.57
N GLN A 232 -17.14 -9.67 -31.75
CA GLN A 232 -16.55 -10.77 -30.98
C GLN A 232 -17.15 -10.90 -29.55
N LEU A 233 -17.51 -9.77 -28.94
CA LEU A 233 -17.99 -9.66 -27.55
C LEU A 233 -19.18 -8.68 -27.49
N PRO A 234 -20.33 -8.98 -28.11
CA PRO A 234 -21.45 -8.03 -28.23
C PRO A 234 -22.06 -7.60 -26.88
N ALA A 235 -21.94 -8.43 -25.85
CA ALA A 235 -22.41 -8.13 -24.51
C ALA A 235 -21.42 -7.28 -23.67
N CYS A 236 -20.19 -7.04 -24.15
CA CYS A 236 -19.19 -6.30 -23.43
C CYS A 236 -19.47 -4.80 -23.45
N PRO A 237 -19.80 -4.16 -22.29
CA PRO A 237 -20.01 -2.73 -22.24
C PRO A 237 -18.72 -1.96 -22.45
N VAL A 238 -18.84 -0.80 -23.08
CA VAL A 238 -17.72 0.12 -23.33
C VAL A 238 -17.99 1.47 -22.67
N LEU A 239 -17.00 1.97 -21.95
CA LEU A 239 -16.91 3.37 -21.53
C LEU A 239 -15.84 4.06 -22.37
N VAL A 240 -16.20 5.16 -23.00
CA VAL A 240 -15.29 5.96 -23.82
C VAL A 240 -14.91 7.23 -23.07
N VAL A 241 -13.63 7.52 -22.96
CA VAL A 241 -13.08 8.79 -22.48
C VAL A 241 -12.52 9.53 -23.68
N CYS A 242 -13.12 10.66 -24.04
CA CYS A 242 -12.76 11.39 -25.27
C CYS A 242 -13.08 12.88 -25.17
N ASP A 243 -12.18 13.73 -25.70
CA ASP A 243 -12.36 15.19 -25.78
C ASP A 243 -13.39 15.60 -26.84
N ASP A 244 -13.55 14.80 -27.89
CA ASP A 244 -14.32 15.18 -29.06
C ASP A 244 -15.80 14.79 -28.95
N VAL A 245 -16.66 15.79 -29.15
CA VAL A 245 -18.14 15.67 -29.03
C VAL A 245 -18.78 14.93 -30.22
N TYR A 246 -18.06 14.79 -31.32
CA TYR A 246 -18.58 14.20 -32.57
C TYR A 246 -18.91 12.71 -32.47
N LEU A 247 -18.57 12.07 -31.35
CA LEU A 247 -19.03 10.73 -31.04
C LEU A 247 -20.58 10.62 -30.91
N GLY A 248 -21.27 11.75 -30.73
CA GLY A 248 -22.70 11.80 -30.46
C GLY A 248 -23.64 11.80 -31.68
N ALA A 249 -23.10 11.85 -32.88
CA ALA A 249 -23.91 12.06 -34.08
C ALA A 249 -24.20 10.79 -34.90
N ALA A 250 -23.72 9.61 -34.48
CA ALA A 250 -23.91 8.40 -35.29
C ALA A 250 -24.82 7.38 -34.59
N PRO A 251 -25.87 6.92 -35.25
CA PRO A 251 -26.72 5.78 -34.80
C PRO A 251 -25.90 4.49 -34.54
N VAL A 252 -24.65 4.47 -34.95
CA VAL A 252 -23.69 3.36 -34.78
C VAL A 252 -23.35 3.06 -33.32
N TRP A 253 -23.44 4.04 -32.42
CA TRP A 253 -23.00 3.88 -31.02
C TRP A 253 -23.93 2.99 -30.20
N GLU A 254 -25.22 3.04 -30.44
CA GLU A 254 -26.19 2.16 -29.76
C GLU A 254 -25.95 0.67 -30.10
N SER A 255 -25.54 0.40 -31.35
CA SER A 255 -25.21 -0.95 -31.79
C SER A 255 -23.86 -1.47 -31.23
N LEU A 256 -22.99 -0.59 -30.70
CA LEU A 256 -21.66 -0.90 -30.23
C LEU A 256 -21.55 -1.10 -28.69
N ASN A 257 -22.70 -1.20 -28.00
CA ASN A 257 -22.79 -1.37 -26.54
C ASN A 257 -21.99 -0.32 -25.73
N ILE A 258 -21.96 0.94 -26.23
CA ILE A 258 -21.32 2.05 -25.49
C ILE A 258 -22.29 2.52 -24.43
N ARG A 259 -21.89 2.35 -23.17
CA ARG A 259 -22.68 2.65 -21.97
C ARG A 259 -22.42 4.04 -21.39
N GLY A 260 -21.43 4.75 -21.88
CA GLY A 260 -21.14 6.12 -21.48
C GLY A 260 -19.97 6.70 -22.23
N VAL A 261 -20.03 8.03 -22.39
CA VAL A 261 -18.92 8.85 -22.87
C VAL A 261 -18.59 9.88 -21.81
N LEU A 262 -17.33 9.92 -21.41
CA LEU A 262 -16.78 10.81 -20.40
C LEU A 262 -15.88 11.83 -21.09
N ARG A 263 -16.00 13.10 -20.72
CA ARG A 263 -15.17 14.17 -21.27
C ARG A 263 -14.08 14.56 -20.29
N PRO A 264 -12.81 14.54 -20.69
CA PRO A 264 -11.74 15.08 -19.87
C PRO A 264 -11.97 16.58 -19.49
N PRO A 265 -11.52 17.00 -18.28
CA PRO A 265 -10.88 16.19 -17.25
C PRO A 265 -11.91 15.30 -16.52
N VAL A 266 -11.65 13.99 -16.48
CA VAL A 266 -12.48 13.02 -15.75
C VAL A 266 -11.86 12.80 -14.38
N ARG A 267 -12.63 12.98 -13.32
CA ARG A 267 -12.20 12.71 -11.96
C ARG A 267 -12.15 11.21 -11.72
N PHE A 268 -11.15 10.72 -11.00
CA PHE A 268 -10.99 9.29 -10.78
C PHE A 268 -12.16 8.64 -10.06
N GLU A 269 -12.74 9.32 -9.07
CA GLU A 269 -13.92 8.85 -8.37
C GLU A 269 -15.13 8.66 -9.32
N ASP A 270 -15.39 9.64 -10.19
CA ASP A 270 -16.49 9.57 -11.16
C ASP A 270 -16.30 8.42 -12.18
N LEU A 271 -15.04 8.22 -12.61
CA LEU A 271 -14.70 7.14 -13.53
C LEU A 271 -14.90 5.75 -12.88
N VAL A 272 -14.42 5.59 -11.65
CA VAL A 272 -14.53 4.33 -10.90
C VAL A 272 -16.00 3.98 -10.64
N ASP A 273 -16.80 4.96 -10.22
CA ASP A 273 -18.24 4.78 -10.01
C ASP A 273 -18.97 4.44 -11.32
N ARG A 274 -18.61 5.08 -12.41
CA ARG A 274 -19.20 4.82 -13.71
C ARG A 274 -18.86 3.43 -14.26
N ILE A 275 -17.63 2.96 -14.06
CA ILE A 275 -17.24 1.59 -14.40
C ILE A 275 -18.07 0.59 -13.58
N GLY A 276 -18.18 0.80 -12.26
CA GLY A 276 -18.99 -0.07 -11.41
C GLY A 276 -20.46 -0.15 -11.82
N ALA A 277 -21.03 0.97 -12.29
CA ALA A 277 -22.42 1.03 -12.72
C ALA A 277 -22.72 0.28 -14.04
N VAL A 278 -21.72 0.07 -14.90
CA VAL A 278 -21.90 -0.63 -16.18
C VAL A 278 -21.50 -2.10 -16.16
N LEU A 279 -20.80 -2.52 -15.12
CA LEU A 279 -20.46 -3.93 -14.94
C LEU A 279 -21.72 -4.75 -14.60
N PRO A 280 -21.86 -5.96 -15.16
CA PRO A 280 -22.93 -6.85 -14.77
C PRO A 280 -22.82 -7.18 -13.26
N PRO A 281 -23.94 -7.39 -12.54
CA PRO A 281 -23.88 -7.81 -11.15
C PRO A 281 -23.08 -9.12 -11.05
N GLY A 282 -22.04 -9.10 -10.20
CA GLY A 282 -21.20 -10.28 -9.96
C GLY A 282 -21.86 -11.23 -8.97
N ASP A 283 -21.67 -12.54 -9.16
CA ASP A 283 -22.19 -13.59 -8.26
C ASP A 283 -21.46 -13.66 -6.91
N SER A 284 -20.46 -12.84 -6.67
CA SER A 284 -19.63 -12.90 -5.47
C SER A 284 -19.80 -11.68 -4.58
N LEU A 285 -20.28 -11.91 -3.36
CA LEU A 285 -20.43 -10.94 -2.26
C LEU A 285 -19.08 -10.57 -1.60
N SER A 286 -17.94 -10.98 -2.15
CA SER A 286 -16.69 -11.05 -1.40
C SER A 286 -15.79 -9.83 -1.48
N ASP A 287 -15.92 -8.95 -2.49
CA ASP A 287 -15.13 -7.70 -2.50
C ASP A 287 -15.96 -6.53 -3.04
N PRO A 288 -16.27 -5.51 -2.21
CA PRO A 288 -17.03 -4.36 -2.65
C PRO A 288 -16.23 -3.56 -3.69
N TRP A 289 -16.94 -3.10 -4.71
CA TRP A 289 -16.37 -2.16 -5.68
C TRP A 289 -15.80 -0.94 -4.96
N PRO A 290 -14.58 -0.47 -5.29
CA PRO A 290 -13.95 0.64 -4.58
C PRO A 290 -14.80 1.91 -4.69
N ARG A 291 -15.01 2.57 -3.57
CA ARG A 291 -15.64 3.89 -3.50
C ARG A 291 -14.58 4.88 -3.07
N LEU A 292 -14.29 5.83 -3.96
CA LEU A 292 -13.27 6.85 -3.73
C LEU A 292 -13.93 8.14 -3.25
N GLY A 293 -13.43 8.67 -2.14
CA GLY A 293 -13.75 10.04 -1.74
C GLY A 293 -12.93 11.06 -2.54
N GLU A 294 -13.41 12.29 -2.60
CA GLU A 294 -12.80 13.36 -3.40
C GLU A 294 -11.31 13.59 -3.10
N SER A 295 -10.90 13.57 -1.82
CA SER A 295 -9.50 13.77 -1.45
C SER A 295 -8.60 12.62 -1.91
N VAL A 296 -9.08 11.37 -1.87
CA VAL A 296 -8.37 10.21 -2.38
C VAL A 296 -8.33 10.24 -3.91
N GLY A 297 -9.44 10.60 -4.57
CA GLY A 297 -9.50 10.79 -6.01
C GLY A 297 -8.51 11.84 -6.51
N ARG A 298 -8.46 13.02 -5.87
CA ARG A 298 -7.47 14.08 -6.18
C ARG A 298 -6.03 13.62 -5.95
N THR A 299 -5.79 12.84 -4.89
CA THR A 299 -4.47 12.25 -4.66
C THR A 299 -4.06 11.30 -5.79
N ILE A 300 -4.96 10.42 -6.22
CA ILE A 300 -4.72 9.50 -7.33
C ILE A 300 -4.44 10.26 -8.63
N ASP A 301 -5.23 11.29 -8.91
CA ASP A 301 -5.04 12.16 -10.07
C ASP A 301 -3.64 12.80 -10.08
N HIS A 302 -3.20 13.33 -8.94
CA HIS A 302 -1.88 13.92 -8.81
C HIS A 302 -0.77 12.87 -8.99
N LEU A 303 -0.85 11.74 -8.29
CA LEU A 303 0.12 10.65 -8.38
C LEU A 303 0.22 10.06 -9.79
N SER A 304 -0.88 10.05 -10.54
CA SER A 304 -0.91 9.53 -11.90
C SER A 304 -0.15 10.40 -12.91
N ARG A 305 0.03 11.68 -12.60
CA ARG A 305 0.76 12.65 -13.46
C ARG A 305 2.22 12.85 -13.03
N HIS A 306 2.52 12.64 -11.76
CA HIS A 306 3.81 12.93 -11.12
C HIS A 306 4.45 11.68 -10.53
N TYR A 307 4.16 10.51 -11.09
CA TYR A 307 4.62 9.22 -10.55
C TYR A 307 6.14 9.03 -10.59
N ASP A 308 6.85 9.77 -11.43
CA ASP A 308 8.30 9.77 -11.61
C ASP A 308 9.04 10.71 -10.64
N GLU A 309 8.31 11.58 -9.94
CA GLU A 309 8.87 12.54 -9.00
C GLU A 309 9.06 11.94 -7.59
N ASP A 310 9.96 12.56 -6.81
CA ASP A 310 10.11 12.22 -5.39
C ASP A 310 9.04 12.93 -4.55
N LEU A 311 7.93 12.25 -4.33
CA LEU A 311 6.74 12.77 -3.67
C LEU A 311 6.72 12.39 -2.19
N THR A 312 6.54 13.39 -1.33
CA THR A 312 6.30 13.20 0.11
C THR A 312 4.81 13.22 0.41
N VAL A 313 4.41 12.50 1.48
CA VAL A 313 2.99 12.48 1.89
C VAL A 313 2.51 13.86 2.31
N ASP A 314 3.39 14.66 2.93
CA ASP A 314 3.07 16.04 3.33
C ASP A 314 2.85 16.95 2.12
N GLY A 315 3.69 16.83 1.09
CA GLY A 315 3.53 17.57 -0.16
C GLY A 315 2.21 17.22 -0.87
N ILE A 316 1.84 15.95 -0.88
CA ILE A 316 0.57 15.48 -1.46
C ILE A 316 -0.62 15.97 -0.62
N ALA A 317 -0.52 15.93 0.70
CA ALA A 317 -1.56 16.38 1.61
C ALA A 317 -1.87 17.87 1.43
N ALA A 318 -0.84 18.70 1.20
CA ALA A 318 -1.00 20.12 0.90
C ALA A 318 -1.85 20.40 -0.36
N ILE A 319 -1.82 19.50 -1.35
CA ILE A 319 -2.61 19.62 -2.60
C ILE A 319 -4.09 19.28 -2.38
N THR A 320 -4.36 18.45 -1.37
CA THR A 320 -5.72 17.93 -1.08
C THR A 320 -6.43 18.66 0.05
N ASP A 321 -5.81 19.70 0.64
CA ASP A 321 -6.31 20.52 1.74
C ASP A 321 -6.68 19.70 3.00
N ILE A 322 -5.96 18.60 3.25
CA ILE A 322 -6.12 17.77 4.45
C ILE A 322 -4.77 17.47 5.07
N SER A 323 -4.73 17.13 6.36
CA SER A 323 -3.47 16.74 7.00
C SER A 323 -2.91 15.42 6.44
N ALA A 324 -1.58 15.26 6.45
CA ALA A 324 -0.92 14.04 6.02
C ALA A 324 -1.44 12.79 6.74
N SER A 325 -1.72 12.90 8.05
CA SER A 325 -2.29 11.81 8.85
C SER A 325 -3.70 11.44 8.37
N HIS A 326 -4.55 12.43 8.11
CA HIS A 326 -5.90 12.21 7.60
C HIS A 326 -5.87 11.60 6.19
N LEU A 327 -5.01 12.11 5.31
CA LEU A 327 -4.80 11.52 3.98
C LEU A 327 -4.37 10.06 4.07
N ALA A 328 -3.36 9.76 4.89
CA ALA A 328 -2.85 8.40 5.06
C ALA A 328 -3.94 7.44 5.59
N HIS A 329 -4.76 7.90 6.55
CA HIS A 329 -5.88 7.13 7.08
C HIS A 329 -6.94 6.86 6.01
N ARG A 330 -7.41 7.89 5.32
CA ARG A 330 -8.42 7.75 4.26
C ARG A 330 -7.94 6.87 3.12
N PHE A 331 -6.72 7.09 2.66
CA PHE A 331 -6.13 6.32 1.57
C PHE A 331 -6.04 4.83 1.92
N ARG A 332 -5.68 4.52 3.18
CA ARG A 332 -5.64 3.13 3.66
C ARG A 332 -7.04 2.53 3.83
N SER A 333 -8.03 3.30 4.33
CA SER A 333 -9.39 2.80 4.49
C SER A 333 -10.10 2.54 3.16
N GLU A 334 -9.89 3.40 2.15
CA GLU A 334 -10.56 3.30 0.85
C GLU A 334 -9.85 2.31 -0.10
N LEU A 335 -8.51 2.28 -0.12
CA LEU A 335 -7.71 1.45 -1.04
C LEU A 335 -7.02 0.25 -0.37
N GLY A 336 -7.03 0.15 0.96
CA GLY A 336 -6.37 -0.93 1.71
C GLY A 336 -4.84 -0.91 1.64
N MET A 337 -4.22 0.21 1.23
CA MET A 337 -2.77 0.35 1.11
C MET A 337 -2.32 1.78 1.43
N SER A 338 -1.02 1.96 1.71
CA SER A 338 -0.47 3.31 1.90
C SER A 338 -0.31 4.06 0.57
N VAL A 339 -0.24 5.40 0.62
CA VAL A 339 0.05 6.25 -0.54
C VAL A 339 1.37 5.82 -1.22
N ARG A 340 2.40 5.51 -0.43
CA ARG A 340 3.70 5.05 -0.93
C ARG A 340 3.62 3.69 -1.62
N ASP A 341 2.87 2.74 -1.05
CA ASP A 341 2.67 1.42 -1.67
C ASP A 341 1.90 1.54 -2.98
N TYR A 342 0.91 2.44 -3.01
CA TYR A 342 0.16 2.75 -4.22
C TYR A 342 1.06 3.30 -5.32
N LEU A 343 1.84 4.36 -5.04
CA LEU A 343 2.78 4.94 -6.00
C LEU A 343 3.78 3.89 -6.51
N THR A 344 4.30 3.07 -5.60
CA THR A 344 5.20 1.98 -5.95
C THR A 344 4.54 0.97 -6.92
N ARG A 345 3.27 0.62 -6.70
CA ARG A 345 2.51 -0.26 -7.61
C ARG A 345 2.26 0.38 -8.97
N VAL A 346 1.92 1.66 -8.99
CA VAL A 346 1.77 2.43 -10.25
C VAL A 346 3.08 2.39 -11.06
N ARG A 347 4.20 2.68 -10.44
CA ARG A 347 5.53 2.62 -11.07
C ARG A 347 5.84 1.21 -11.61
N VAL A 348 5.55 0.17 -10.85
CA VAL A 348 5.76 -1.23 -11.29
C VAL A 348 4.83 -1.59 -12.45
N THR A 349 3.59 -1.14 -12.44
CA THR A 349 2.65 -1.37 -13.57
C THR A 349 3.15 -0.72 -14.86
N ILE A 350 3.69 0.50 -14.76
CA ILE A 350 4.31 1.16 -15.92
C ILE A 350 5.59 0.43 -16.35
N ALA A 351 6.40 -0.06 -15.40
CA ALA A 351 7.58 -0.87 -15.72
C ALA A 351 7.20 -2.16 -16.45
N GLN A 352 6.07 -2.80 -16.11
CA GLN A 352 5.56 -3.96 -16.84
C GLN A 352 5.24 -3.62 -18.30
N ASP A 353 4.54 -2.51 -18.54
CA ASP A 353 4.26 -2.01 -19.90
C ASP A 353 5.55 -1.77 -20.70
N LEU A 354 6.52 -1.06 -20.11
CA LEU A 354 7.80 -0.78 -20.78
C LEU A 354 8.61 -2.04 -21.07
N LEU A 355 8.63 -3.00 -20.15
CA LEU A 355 9.35 -4.26 -20.33
C LEU A 355 8.70 -5.14 -21.41
N ALA A 356 7.38 -5.11 -21.54
CA ALA A 356 6.65 -5.89 -22.54
C ALA A 356 6.78 -5.31 -23.95
N HIS A 357 6.74 -3.99 -24.09
CA HIS A 357 6.55 -3.34 -25.39
C HIS A 357 7.76 -2.54 -25.88
N THR A 358 8.87 -2.45 -25.10
CA THR A 358 10.07 -1.70 -25.47
C THR A 358 11.36 -2.49 -25.20
N ASP A 359 12.44 -2.12 -25.93
CA ASP A 359 13.79 -2.62 -25.68
C ASP A 359 14.58 -1.80 -24.65
N GLU A 360 13.88 -0.89 -23.94
CA GLU A 360 14.50 0.01 -22.98
C GLU A 360 15.23 -0.78 -21.88
N LYS A 361 16.47 -0.37 -21.55
CA LYS A 361 17.28 -1.02 -20.52
C LYS A 361 16.64 -0.81 -19.14
N LEU A 362 16.81 -1.78 -18.26
CA LEU A 362 16.24 -1.72 -16.91
C LEU A 362 16.74 -0.50 -16.11
N GLU A 363 17.97 -0.08 -16.37
CA GLU A 363 18.57 1.14 -15.77
C GLU A 363 17.80 2.41 -16.19
N SER A 364 17.49 2.55 -17.49
CA SER A 364 16.70 3.68 -18.01
C SER A 364 15.29 3.65 -17.47
N ILE A 365 14.66 2.48 -17.38
CA ILE A 365 13.33 2.31 -16.79
C ILE A 365 13.34 2.72 -15.31
N ALA A 366 14.36 2.32 -14.54
CA ALA A 366 14.47 2.68 -13.13
C ALA A 366 14.56 4.21 -12.94
N ALA A 367 15.46 4.85 -13.70
CA ALA A 367 15.63 6.32 -13.66
C ALA A 367 14.34 7.04 -14.07
N ARG A 368 13.70 6.61 -15.15
CA ARG A 368 12.46 7.21 -15.68
C ARG A 368 11.28 7.11 -14.71
N LEU A 369 11.23 6.08 -13.86
CA LEU A 369 10.13 5.83 -12.94
C LEU A 369 10.42 6.31 -11.51
N GLY A 370 11.50 7.07 -11.29
CA GLY A 370 11.85 7.61 -9.98
C GLY A 370 12.26 6.55 -8.96
N PHE A 371 12.88 5.43 -9.39
CA PHE A 371 13.54 4.49 -8.48
C PHE A 371 14.97 4.95 -8.22
N ALA A 372 15.46 4.73 -7.00
CA ALA A 372 16.81 5.13 -6.61
C ALA A 372 17.90 4.48 -7.48
N ASP A 373 17.72 3.22 -7.84
CA ASP A 373 18.61 2.45 -8.69
C ASP A 373 17.91 1.22 -9.32
N THR A 374 18.63 0.54 -10.20
CA THR A 374 18.16 -0.68 -10.89
C THR A 374 17.88 -1.84 -9.93
N SER A 375 18.66 -1.96 -8.86
CA SER A 375 18.50 -3.03 -7.86
C SER A 375 17.23 -2.84 -7.07
N HIS A 376 16.93 -1.60 -6.68
CA HIS A 376 15.68 -1.24 -6.02
C HIS A 376 14.46 -1.56 -6.91
N LEU A 377 14.48 -1.14 -8.18
CA LEU A 377 13.42 -1.51 -9.11
C LEU A 377 13.28 -3.04 -9.22
N ALA A 378 14.38 -3.78 -9.44
CA ALA A 378 14.32 -5.22 -9.61
C ALA A 378 13.74 -5.94 -8.39
N HIS A 379 14.15 -5.54 -7.18
CA HIS A 379 13.64 -6.08 -5.92
C HIS A 379 12.15 -5.84 -5.76
N VAL A 380 11.71 -4.59 -5.93
CA VAL A 380 10.31 -4.19 -5.79
C VAL A 380 9.44 -4.85 -6.86
N PHE A 381 9.91 -4.87 -8.11
CA PHE A 381 9.23 -5.52 -9.23
C PHE A 381 9.01 -7.01 -8.95
N GLN A 382 10.05 -7.74 -8.53
CA GLN A 382 9.95 -9.16 -8.20
C GLN A 382 9.02 -9.40 -7.01
N ARG A 383 9.04 -8.55 -6.00
CA ARG A 383 8.13 -8.63 -4.85
C ARG A 383 6.66 -8.50 -5.27
N ILE A 384 6.34 -7.57 -6.18
CA ILE A 384 4.96 -7.30 -6.62
C ILE A 384 4.50 -8.31 -7.66
N THR A 385 5.32 -8.59 -8.69
CA THR A 385 4.93 -9.41 -9.84
C THR A 385 5.25 -10.91 -9.66
N ARG A 386 5.99 -11.28 -8.62
CA ARG A 386 6.52 -12.62 -8.34
C ARG A 386 7.50 -13.13 -9.40
N ARG A 387 7.96 -12.28 -10.30
CA ARG A 387 8.92 -12.60 -11.36
C ARG A 387 9.98 -11.50 -11.47
N PRO A 388 11.25 -11.81 -11.71
CA PRO A 388 12.25 -10.77 -11.97
C PRO A 388 11.98 -10.09 -13.32
N PRO A 389 12.37 -8.81 -13.50
CA PRO A 389 12.12 -8.02 -14.72
C PRO A 389 12.60 -8.72 -16.00
N SER A 390 13.77 -9.39 -15.96
CA SER A 390 14.31 -10.10 -17.10
C SER A 390 13.49 -11.32 -17.52
N ALA A 391 12.93 -12.06 -16.55
CA ALA A 391 12.03 -13.17 -16.83
C ALA A 391 10.67 -12.67 -17.33
N TYR A 392 10.18 -11.55 -16.79
CA TYR A 392 8.94 -10.93 -17.25
C TYR A 392 9.06 -10.52 -18.73
N ARG A 393 10.13 -9.80 -19.11
CA ARG A 393 10.41 -9.40 -20.50
C ARG A 393 10.43 -10.59 -21.46
N ARG A 394 11.02 -11.74 -21.08
CA ARG A 394 11.06 -12.94 -21.93
C ARG A 394 9.71 -13.63 -22.08
N SER A 395 8.82 -13.50 -21.12
CA SER A 395 7.51 -14.18 -21.15
C SER A 395 6.43 -13.37 -21.86
N THR A 396 6.66 -12.10 -22.15
CA THR A 396 5.72 -11.20 -22.81
C THR A 396 6.04 -10.90 -24.26
N ARG A 397 7.20 -11.39 -24.73
CA ARG A 397 7.64 -11.41 -26.13
C ARG A 397 7.60 -12.83 -26.67
#